data_3bcf413ae312e639de86e70e92a72944
#
_entry.id   3bcf413ae312e639de86e70e92a72944
#
_cell.length_a   1.000
_cell.length_b   1.000
_cell.length_c   1.000
_cell.angle_alpha   90.00
_cell.angle_beta   90.00
_cell.angle_gamma   90.00
#
_symmetry.space_group_name_H-M   'P 1'
#
loop_
_entity.id
_entity.type
_entity.pdbx_description
1 polymer ?
#
loop_
_entity_poly.entity_id
_entity_poly.type
_entity_poly.pdbx_seq_one_letter_code
_entity_poly.pdbx_strand_id
1 'polypeptide(L)'
;MRMKEAELTPVEGLFVVQKGRIPRIETEDWVLLVEGSVERPLKLTYQDLKEMPQASGVVTLECIDNVPGGNLIGTARWTGVKVSEILRKAGVKDSSVKVLFHSADGYSTSHTLQHVKRDDVILALKMNGVDLPLEHGYPIRLVAPGKYGYKWAKWITRIEVVDYDKKGYWESRGYPDSADRPNP
;
A
#
# COMPACT_ATOMS: atom_id res chain seq x y z
N MET A 1 -15.63 23.43 17.73
CA MET A 1 -15.10 23.83 16.40
C MET A 1 -15.20 22.59 15.49
N ARG A 2 -16.13 22.57 14.54
CA ARG A 2 -16.22 21.45 13.58
C ARG A 2 -14.96 21.50 12.71
N MET A 3 -14.15 20.45 12.75
CA MET A 3 -13.07 20.28 11.77
C MET A 3 -13.72 20.30 10.37
N LYS A 4 -13.24 21.19 9.48
CA LYS A 4 -13.64 21.13 8.07
C LYS A 4 -13.34 19.74 7.57
N GLU A 5 -14.33 19.08 6.96
CA GLU A 5 -14.09 17.83 6.24
C GLU A 5 -12.96 18.08 5.23
N ALA A 6 -11.93 17.24 5.26
CA ALA A 6 -10.82 17.38 4.31
C ALA A 6 -11.39 17.28 2.89
N GLU A 7 -11.11 18.26 2.06
CA GLU A 7 -11.54 18.26 0.67
C GLU A 7 -10.81 17.12 -0.05
N LEU A 8 -11.59 16.17 -0.60
CA LEU A 8 -11.03 15.02 -1.30
C LEU A 8 -10.62 15.44 -2.72
N THR A 9 -9.42 15.05 -3.10
CA THR A 9 -8.97 15.15 -4.49
C THR A 9 -9.83 14.20 -5.35
N PRO A 10 -10.47 14.67 -6.43
CA PRO A 10 -11.18 13.80 -7.37
C PRO A 10 -10.30 12.64 -7.84
N VAL A 11 -10.90 11.51 -8.20
CA VAL A 11 -10.16 10.31 -8.64
C VAL A 11 -9.24 10.64 -9.81
N GLU A 12 -9.75 11.36 -10.79
CA GLU A 12 -9.04 11.78 -12.00
C GLU A 12 -8.00 12.88 -11.74
N GLY A 13 -8.11 13.56 -10.60
CA GLY A 13 -7.21 14.64 -10.18
C GLY A 13 -6.05 14.16 -9.31
N LEU A 14 -6.09 12.93 -8.80
CA LEU A 14 -4.95 12.41 -8.02
C LEU A 14 -3.80 12.07 -8.96
N PHE A 15 -2.61 12.57 -8.65
CA PHE A 15 -1.43 12.34 -9.46
C PHE A 15 -1.08 10.85 -9.61
N VAL A 16 -0.51 10.48 -10.75
CA VAL A 16 -0.05 9.13 -11.08
C VAL A 16 1.44 9.14 -11.35
N VAL A 17 2.20 8.39 -10.55
CA VAL A 17 3.63 8.13 -10.76
C VAL A 17 3.87 6.63 -10.67
N GLN A 18 4.66 6.09 -11.59
CA GLN A 18 5.02 4.67 -11.63
C GLN A 18 6.40 4.44 -12.25
N LYS A 19 6.98 3.29 -11.95
CA LYS A 19 8.30 2.89 -12.43
C LYS A 19 8.32 2.60 -13.94
N GLY A 20 7.23 2.06 -14.48
CA GLY A 20 7.17 1.55 -15.84
C GLY A 20 5.77 1.57 -16.42
N ARG A 21 5.43 0.58 -17.22
CA ARG A 21 4.10 0.44 -17.81
C ARG A 21 3.08 -0.02 -16.77
N ILE A 22 1.86 0.45 -16.89
CA ILE A 22 0.72 -0.06 -16.12
C ILE A 22 0.49 -1.51 -16.54
N PRO A 23 0.52 -2.49 -15.60
CA PRO A 23 0.29 -3.89 -15.92
C PRO A 23 -1.18 -4.11 -16.27
N ARG A 24 -1.45 -5.06 -17.17
CA ARG A 24 -2.80 -5.55 -17.40
C ARG A 24 -3.09 -6.66 -16.39
N ILE A 25 -4.13 -6.51 -15.59
CA ILE A 25 -4.49 -7.46 -14.54
C ILE A 25 -5.97 -7.81 -14.67
N GLU A 26 -6.24 -9.10 -14.86
CA GLU A 26 -7.58 -9.68 -14.82
C GLU A 26 -7.75 -10.34 -13.43
N THR A 27 -8.85 -10.03 -12.74
CA THR A 27 -9.05 -10.48 -11.34
C THR A 27 -9.51 -11.92 -11.21
N GLU A 28 -9.95 -12.53 -12.30
CA GLU A 28 -10.41 -13.92 -12.35
C GLU A 28 -9.29 -14.90 -11.92
N ASP A 29 -8.05 -14.63 -12.37
CA ASP A 29 -6.88 -15.46 -12.06
C ASP A 29 -5.92 -14.79 -11.07
N TRP A 30 -6.23 -13.55 -10.65
CA TRP A 30 -5.36 -12.81 -9.74
C TRP A 30 -5.41 -13.36 -8.32
N VAL A 31 -4.24 -13.46 -7.71
CA VAL A 31 -4.11 -13.84 -6.30
C VAL A 31 -3.05 -13.00 -5.60
N LEU A 32 -3.28 -12.76 -4.31
CA LEU A 32 -2.29 -12.23 -3.39
C LEU A 32 -1.62 -13.39 -2.65
N LEU A 33 -0.32 -13.52 -2.81
CA LEU A 33 0.49 -14.46 -2.02
C LEU A 33 0.99 -13.76 -0.76
N VAL A 34 0.94 -14.45 0.39
CA VAL A 34 1.54 -14.01 1.65
C VAL A 34 2.46 -15.12 2.13
N GLU A 35 3.75 -14.83 2.21
CA GLU A 35 4.76 -15.85 2.45
C GLU A 35 6.01 -15.34 3.19
N GLY A 36 7.04 -16.17 3.33
CA GLY A 36 8.29 -15.87 4.01
C GLY A 36 8.26 -16.28 5.48
N SER A 37 8.65 -15.39 6.37
CA SER A 37 8.70 -15.65 7.83
C SER A 37 7.30 -15.65 8.46
N VAL A 38 6.46 -16.58 8.02
CA VAL A 38 5.10 -16.83 8.49
C VAL A 38 4.89 -18.31 8.81
N GLU A 39 3.91 -18.61 9.65
CA GLU A 39 3.56 -20.00 9.99
C GLU A 39 2.66 -20.64 8.92
N ARG A 40 1.76 -19.86 8.35
CA ARG A 40 0.74 -20.29 7.39
C ARG A 40 0.78 -19.36 6.16
N PRO A 41 1.52 -19.72 5.11
CA PRO A 41 1.44 -18.99 3.84
C PRO A 41 -0.01 -18.91 3.34
N LEU A 42 -0.41 -17.77 2.81
CA LEU A 42 -1.76 -17.53 2.32
C LEU A 42 -1.75 -17.32 0.81
N LYS A 43 -2.83 -17.76 0.18
CA LYS A 43 -3.19 -17.44 -1.19
C LYS A 43 -4.61 -16.89 -1.16
N LEU A 44 -4.76 -15.58 -1.38
CA LEU A 44 -6.04 -14.88 -1.29
C LEU A 44 -6.46 -14.39 -2.67
N THR A 45 -7.68 -14.67 -3.06
CA THR A 45 -8.30 -14.12 -4.26
C THR A 45 -8.78 -12.68 -4.02
N TYR A 46 -9.13 -11.97 -5.08
CA TYR A 46 -9.75 -10.65 -4.96
C TYR A 46 -11.08 -10.71 -4.19
N GLN A 47 -11.83 -11.79 -4.38
CA GLN A 47 -13.10 -12.01 -3.67
C GLN A 47 -12.86 -12.24 -2.16
N ASP A 48 -11.86 -13.03 -1.78
CA ASP A 48 -11.50 -13.23 -0.37
C ASP A 48 -11.21 -11.90 0.31
N LEU A 49 -10.47 -11.00 -0.36
CA LEU A 49 -10.18 -9.66 0.19
C LEU A 49 -11.44 -8.79 0.33
N LYS A 50 -12.38 -8.87 -0.59
CA LYS A 50 -13.66 -8.13 -0.48
C LYS A 50 -14.55 -8.62 0.66
N GLU A 51 -14.46 -9.89 1.01
CA GLU A 51 -15.22 -10.52 2.11
C GLU A 51 -14.58 -10.29 3.49
N MET A 52 -13.31 -9.91 3.55
CA MET A 52 -12.66 -9.56 4.82
C MET A 52 -13.22 -8.25 5.38
N PRO A 53 -13.12 -8.04 6.71
CA PRO A 53 -13.51 -6.76 7.33
C PRO A 53 -12.80 -5.58 6.67
N GLN A 54 -13.59 -4.60 6.23
CA GLN A 54 -13.09 -3.41 5.55
C GLN A 54 -12.84 -2.27 6.54
N ALA A 55 -11.73 -1.57 6.37
CA ALA A 55 -11.40 -0.32 7.04
C ALA A 55 -11.40 0.83 6.03
N SER A 56 -11.74 2.02 6.48
CA SER A 56 -11.75 3.21 5.63
C SER A 56 -11.10 4.39 6.36
N GLY A 57 -10.32 5.19 5.62
CA GLY A 57 -9.68 6.38 6.15
C GLY A 57 -9.40 7.42 5.08
N VAL A 58 -9.36 8.69 5.49
CA VAL A 58 -8.95 9.81 4.62
C VAL A 58 -7.46 10.04 4.84
N VAL A 59 -6.66 9.83 3.80
CA VAL A 59 -5.21 9.91 3.88
C VAL A 59 -4.65 10.66 2.68
N THR A 60 -3.67 11.54 2.94
CA THR A 60 -2.93 12.28 1.93
C THR A 60 -1.75 11.44 1.41
N LEU A 61 -1.71 11.25 0.12
CA LEU A 61 -0.58 10.71 -0.63
C LEU A 61 0.27 11.87 -1.16
N GLU A 62 1.58 11.82 -0.97
CA GLU A 62 2.52 12.81 -1.47
C GLU A 62 3.76 12.14 -2.06
N CYS A 63 4.19 12.59 -3.23
CA CYS A 63 5.46 12.17 -3.81
C CYS A 63 6.62 12.87 -3.10
N ILE A 64 7.76 12.19 -2.96
CA ILE A 64 8.97 12.79 -2.39
C ILE A 64 9.49 13.96 -3.24
N ASP A 65 9.20 13.95 -4.53
CA ASP A 65 9.57 15.02 -5.47
C ASP A 65 8.56 16.18 -5.49
N ASN A 66 7.53 16.16 -4.63
CA ASN A 66 6.59 17.27 -4.55
C ASN A 66 7.28 18.52 -3.98
N VAL A 67 7.15 19.63 -4.69
CA VAL A 67 7.66 20.94 -4.25
C VAL A 67 6.54 21.72 -3.55
N PRO A 68 6.83 22.69 -2.69
CA PRO A 68 5.81 23.56 -2.09
C PRO A 68 4.91 24.20 -3.17
N GLY A 69 3.59 24.00 -3.05
CA GLY A 69 2.61 24.43 -4.06
C GLY A 69 2.52 23.54 -5.31
N GLY A 70 3.24 22.39 -5.32
CA GLY A 70 3.20 21.42 -6.41
C GLY A 70 1.92 20.58 -6.45
N ASN A 71 1.79 19.78 -7.48
CA ASN A 71 0.61 18.95 -7.76
C ASN A 71 0.84 17.44 -7.54
N LEU A 72 1.98 17.05 -6.97
CA LEU A 72 2.28 15.65 -6.64
C LEU A 72 1.83 15.31 -5.20
N ILE A 73 0.68 15.82 -4.82
CA ILE A 73 0.04 15.62 -3.53
C ILE A 73 -1.48 15.56 -3.72
N GLY A 74 -2.14 14.70 -2.98
CA GLY A 74 -3.61 14.64 -2.99
C GLY A 74 -4.16 13.81 -1.83
N THR A 75 -5.38 14.14 -1.44
CA THR A 75 -6.07 13.51 -0.30
C THR A 75 -7.25 12.71 -0.82
N ALA A 76 -7.34 11.44 -0.45
CA ALA A 76 -8.44 10.58 -0.85
C ALA A 76 -8.95 9.74 0.32
N ARG A 77 -10.20 9.28 0.20
CA ARG A 77 -10.75 8.24 1.07
C ARG A 77 -10.39 6.87 0.50
N TRP A 78 -9.63 6.12 1.27
CA TRP A 78 -9.20 4.78 0.92
C TRP A 78 -10.00 3.76 1.72
N THR A 79 -10.44 2.69 1.07
CA THR A 79 -11.17 1.60 1.71
C THR A 79 -10.58 0.27 1.32
N GLY A 80 -10.36 -0.60 2.29
CA GLY A 80 -9.76 -1.92 2.05
C GLY A 80 -9.50 -2.69 3.34
N VAL A 81 -8.64 -3.69 3.26
CA VAL A 81 -8.33 -4.62 4.35
C VAL A 81 -7.10 -4.16 5.11
N LYS A 82 -7.15 -4.18 6.43
CA LYS A 82 -5.96 -3.90 7.27
C LYS A 82 -4.86 -4.92 6.97
N VAL A 83 -3.64 -4.43 6.74
CA VAL A 83 -2.48 -5.32 6.56
C VAL A 83 -2.25 -6.17 7.81
N SER A 84 -2.46 -5.62 9.00
CA SER A 84 -2.35 -6.33 10.28
C SER A 84 -3.26 -7.57 10.36
N GLU A 85 -4.47 -7.54 9.79
CA GLU A 85 -5.39 -8.69 9.77
C GLU A 85 -4.87 -9.81 8.86
N ILE A 86 -4.32 -9.47 7.70
CA ILE A 86 -3.71 -10.44 6.78
C ILE A 86 -2.50 -11.09 7.43
N LEU A 87 -1.62 -10.29 8.04
CA LEU A 87 -0.43 -10.77 8.74
C LEU A 87 -0.78 -11.65 9.94
N ARG A 88 -1.83 -11.30 10.68
CA ARG A 88 -2.34 -12.12 11.79
C ARG A 88 -2.84 -13.49 11.30
N LYS A 89 -3.57 -13.53 10.18
CA LYS A 89 -4.02 -14.80 9.55
C LYS A 89 -2.83 -15.67 9.13
N ALA A 90 -1.78 -15.06 8.58
CA ALA A 90 -0.57 -15.77 8.18
C ALA A 90 0.27 -16.28 9.36
N GLY A 91 0.13 -15.68 10.54
CA GLY A 91 0.94 -16.02 11.72
C GLY A 91 2.40 -15.60 11.53
N VAL A 92 2.65 -14.27 11.56
CA VAL A 92 4.01 -13.73 11.44
C VAL A 92 4.87 -14.20 12.61
N LYS A 93 6.05 -14.76 12.32
CA LYS A 93 7.00 -15.24 13.32
C LYS A 93 7.63 -14.09 14.09
N ASP A 94 7.98 -14.31 15.35
CA ASP A 94 8.54 -13.28 16.25
C ASP A 94 9.88 -12.72 15.77
N SER A 95 10.67 -13.51 15.04
CA SER A 95 11.93 -13.09 14.45
C SER A 95 11.78 -12.08 13.29
N SER A 96 10.56 -11.87 12.78
CA SER A 96 10.31 -11.05 11.61
C SER A 96 10.54 -9.57 11.89
N VAL A 97 11.20 -8.87 10.97
CA VAL A 97 11.55 -7.45 11.11
C VAL A 97 10.97 -6.56 10.02
N LYS A 98 10.81 -7.09 8.79
CA LYS A 98 10.30 -6.33 7.65
C LYS A 98 9.26 -7.08 6.84
N VAL A 99 8.48 -6.31 6.10
CA VAL A 99 7.49 -6.78 5.14
C VAL A 99 7.72 -6.09 3.82
N LEU A 100 7.90 -6.86 2.74
CA LEU A 100 8.01 -6.36 1.38
C LEU A 100 6.68 -6.56 0.66
N PHE A 101 6.32 -5.54 -0.11
CA PHE A 101 5.19 -5.57 -1.03
C PHE A 101 5.71 -5.61 -2.45
N HIS A 102 5.39 -6.65 -3.18
CA HIS A 102 5.81 -6.87 -4.56
C HIS A 102 4.64 -6.63 -5.52
N SER A 103 4.91 -5.89 -6.57
CA SER A 103 3.95 -5.45 -7.57
C SER A 103 4.08 -6.20 -8.89
N ALA A 104 3.00 -6.29 -9.65
CA ALA A 104 2.96 -6.98 -10.95
C ALA A 104 3.90 -6.36 -12.01
N ASP A 105 4.28 -5.09 -11.88
CA ASP A 105 5.23 -4.40 -12.76
C ASP A 105 6.72 -4.62 -12.35
N GLY A 106 6.97 -5.51 -11.38
CA GLY A 106 8.30 -5.77 -10.83
C GLY A 106 8.80 -4.70 -9.85
N TYR A 107 7.93 -3.77 -9.41
CA TYR A 107 8.23 -2.87 -8.32
C TYR A 107 8.19 -3.60 -6.98
N SER A 108 8.94 -3.11 -6.00
CA SER A 108 8.82 -3.56 -4.61
C SER A 108 9.19 -2.43 -3.64
N THR A 109 8.60 -2.46 -2.46
CA THR A 109 8.98 -1.59 -1.34
C THR A 109 8.93 -2.35 -0.04
N SER A 110 9.72 -1.93 0.93
CA SER A 110 9.78 -2.56 2.26
C SER A 110 9.25 -1.64 3.34
N HIS A 111 8.68 -2.22 4.38
CA HIS A 111 8.25 -1.52 5.59
C HIS A 111 8.70 -2.29 6.82
N THR A 112 8.92 -1.58 7.93
CA THR A 112 9.10 -2.27 9.21
C THR A 112 7.81 -2.99 9.60
N LEU A 113 7.94 -4.14 10.26
CA LEU A 113 6.78 -4.88 10.76
C LEU A 113 5.91 -4.03 11.70
N GLN A 114 6.55 -3.17 12.51
CA GLN A 114 5.85 -2.24 13.39
C GLN A 114 4.94 -1.27 12.61
N HIS A 115 5.43 -0.71 11.48
CA HIS A 115 4.63 0.22 10.68
C HIS A 115 3.40 -0.46 10.08
N VAL A 116 3.55 -1.64 9.46
CA VAL A 116 2.45 -2.33 8.78
C VAL A 116 1.43 -2.97 9.72
N LYS A 117 1.76 -3.11 11.01
CA LYS A 117 0.81 -3.53 12.06
C LYS A 117 -0.11 -2.41 12.55
N ARG A 118 0.11 -1.17 12.13
CA ARG A 118 -0.78 -0.05 12.49
C ARG A 118 -2.17 -0.26 11.86
N ASP A 119 -3.19 0.20 12.56
CA ASP A 119 -4.60 0.06 12.14
C ASP A 119 -4.97 0.87 10.91
N ASP A 120 -4.19 1.90 10.58
CA ASP A 120 -4.39 2.79 9.44
C ASP A 120 -3.63 2.36 8.16
N VAL A 121 -2.81 1.29 8.24
CA VAL A 121 -2.13 0.72 7.06
C VAL A 121 -3.01 -0.35 6.45
N ILE A 122 -3.47 -0.11 5.23
CA ILE A 122 -4.43 -1.00 4.54
C ILE A 122 -3.98 -1.38 3.13
N LEU A 123 -4.46 -2.51 2.65
CA LEU A 123 -4.55 -2.83 1.23
C LEU A 123 -5.87 -2.28 0.71
N ALA A 124 -5.82 -1.14 0.03
CA ALA A 124 -7.01 -0.49 -0.51
C ALA A 124 -7.50 -1.22 -1.76
N LEU A 125 -8.82 -1.43 -1.79
CA LEU A 125 -9.59 -1.91 -2.94
C LEU A 125 -10.37 -0.77 -3.61
N LYS A 126 -10.65 0.31 -2.85
CA LYS A 126 -11.45 1.45 -3.31
C LYS A 126 -10.77 2.77 -2.97
N MET A 127 -11.05 3.76 -3.82
CA MET A 127 -10.66 5.16 -3.66
C MET A 127 -11.90 6.04 -3.86
N ASN A 128 -12.18 6.92 -2.89
CA ASN A 128 -13.36 7.82 -2.91
C ASN A 128 -14.70 7.09 -3.15
N GLY A 129 -14.82 5.83 -2.68
CA GLY A 129 -16.04 5.03 -2.79
C GLY A 129 -16.17 4.21 -4.09
N VAL A 130 -15.32 4.40 -5.09
CA VAL A 130 -15.27 3.59 -6.31
C VAL A 130 -14.15 2.58 -6.27
N ASP A 131 -14.23 1.51 -7.05
CA ASP A 131 -13.13 0.57 -7.20
C ASP A 131 -11.88 1.30 -7.73
N LEU A 132 -10.69 0.84 -7.35
CA LEU A 132 -9.45 1.47 -7.79
C LEU A 132 -9.37 1.52 -9.32
N PRO A 133 -9.11 2.68 -9.93
CA PRO A 133 -8.65 2.72 -11.31
C PRO A 133 -7.34 1.97 -11.49
N LEU A 134 -7.12 1.45 -12.70
CA LEU A 134 -5.93 0.64 -12.99
C LEU A 134 -4.63 1.42 -12.71
N GLU A 135 -4.56 2.69 -13.11
CA GLU A 135 -3.42 3.59 -12.87
C GLU A 135 -3.18 3.89 -11.38
N HIS A 136 -4.21 3.77 -10.56
CA HIS A 136 -4.13 3.95 -9.11
C HIS A 136 -3.86 2.64 -8.36
N GLY A 137 -3.74 1.50 -9.05
CA GLY A 137 -3.27 0.26 -8.45
C GLY A 137 -4.27 -0.89 -8.37
N TYR A 138 -5.38 -0.87 -9.18
CA TYR A 138 -6.29 -2.02 -9.25
C TYR A 138 -5.52 -3.32 -9.50
N PRO A 139 -5.83 -4.45 -8.83
CA PRO A 139 -6.96 -4.64 -7.92
C PRO A 139 -6.71 -4.16 -6.48
N ILE A 140 -5.46 -4.04 -6.05
CA ILE A 140 -5.11 -3.55 -4.71
C ILE A 140 -3.83 -2.71 -4.69
N ARG A 141 -3.81 -1.73 -3.81
CA ARG A 141 -2.62 -0.96 -3.50
C ARG A 141 -2.40 -0.83 -2.00
N LEU A 142 -1.16 -0.59 -1.61
CA LEU A 142 -0.83 -0.22 -0.22
C LEU A 142 -1.17 1.25 0.04
N VAL A 143 -1.81 1.51 1.16
CA VAL A 143 -1.96 2.82 1.78
C VAL A 143 -1.13 2.82 3.05
N ALA A 144 -0.10 3.67 3.09
CA ALA A 144 0.90 3.73 4.16
C ALA A 144 0.98 5.14 4.76
N PRO A 145 0.04 5.53 5.67
CA PRO A 145 -0.01 6.86 6.23
C PRO A 145 1.30 7.30 6.88
N GLY A 146 1.69 8.56 6.66
CA GLY A 146 2.95 9.10 7.16
C GLY A 146 4.18 8.81 6.30
N LYS A 147 4.03 8.06 5.19
CA LYS A 147 5.12 7.74 4.28
C LYS A 147 4.95 8.43 2.93
N TYR A 148 6.06 8.78 2.26
CA TYR A 148 6.07 9.24 0.89
C TYR A 148 5.58 8.16 -0.10
N GLY A 149 5.08 8.60 -1.26
CA GLY A 149 4.38 7.79 -2.24
C GLY A 149 5.14 6.56 -2.76
N TYR A 150 6.47 6.56 -2.77
CA TYR A 150 7.23 5.37 -3.17
C TYR A 150 7.12 4.20 -2.19
N LYS A 151 6.59 4.42 -0.98
CA LYS A 151 6.24 3.35 -0.04
C LYS A 151 4.82 2.79 -0.26
N TRP A 152 4.05 3.35 -1.19
CA TRP A 152 2.67 2.98 -1.44
C TRP A 152 2.57 2.12 -2.71
N ALA A 153 3.06 0.87 -2.65
CA ALA A 153 3.07 -0.04 -3.79
C ALA A 153 1.69 -0.22 -4.41
N LYS A 154 1.63 -0.24 -5.74
CA LYS A 154 0.44 -0.50 -6.57
C LYS A 154 0.50 -1.91 -7.14
N TRP A 155 -0.65 -2.44 -7.59
CA TRP A 155 -0.72 -3.74 -8.28
C TRP A 155 -0.04 -4.87 -7.51
N ILE A 156 -0.27 -4.95 -6.20
CA ILE A 156 0.40 -5.89 -5.31
C ILE A 156 -0.06 -7.31 -5.64
N THR A 157 0.91 -8.22 -5.79
CA THR A 157 0.68 -9.65 -6.03
C THR A 157 1.27 -10.52 -4.94
N ARG A 158 2.21 -9.98 -4.12
CA ARG A 158 2.88 -10.74 -3.08
C ARG A 158 3.27 -9.86 -1.90
N ILE A 159 3.06 -10.39 -0.70
CA ILE A 159 3.57 -9.87 0.57
C ILE A 159 4.59 -10.88 1.09
N GLU A 160 5.82 -10.45 1.28
CA GLU A 160 6.92 -11.27 1.79
C GLU A 160 7.37 -10.76 3.15
N VAL A 161 7.21 -11.59 4.17
CA VAL A 161 7.68 -11.29 5.53
C VAL A 161 9.10 -11.83 5.68
N VAL A 162 10.02 -11.01 6.20
CA VAL A 162 11.44 -11.40 6.34
C VAL A 162 11.98 -11.07 7.73
N ASP A 163 12.99 -11.82 8.17
CA ASP A 163 13.69 -11.70 9.46
C ASP A 163 15.04 -10.97 9.35
N TYR A 164 15.27 -10.29 8.24
CA TYR A 164 16.46 -9.50 7.95
C TYR A 164 16.12 -8.16 7.28
N ASP A 165 17.08 -7.24 7.25
CA ASP A 165 16.93 -5.94 6.61
C ASP A 165 16.98 -6.07 5.09
N LYS A 166 15.80 -6.16 4.46
CA LYS A 166 15.63 -6.22 3.01
C LYS A 166 15.05 -4.92 2.48
N LYS A 167 15.64 -4.38 1.42
CA LYS A 167 15.24 -3.13 0.79
C LYS A 167 14.44 -3.39 -0.48
N GLY A 168 13.48 -2.50 -0.75
CA GLY A 168 12.73 -2.48 -2.00
C GLY A 168 13.48 -1.76 -3.12
N TYR A 169 12.75 -1.43 -4.20
CA TYR A 169 13.32 -0.90 -5.42
C TYR A 169 14.05 0.45 -5.23
N TRP A 170 13.40 1.46 -4.67
CA TRP A 170 13.99 2.78 -4.47
C TRP A 170 14.93 2.83 -3.28
N GLU A 171 14.59 2.11 -2.21
CA GLU A 171 15.44 2.01 -1.01
C GLU A 171 16.81 1.42 -1.34
N SER A 172 16.89 0.44 -2.26
CA SER A 172 18.17 -0.12 -2.72
C SER A 172 18.96 0.82 -3.65
N ARG A 173 18.33 1.92 -4.07
CA ARG A 173 18.93 2.97 -4.93
C ARG A 173 19.25 4.26 -4.18
N GLY A 174 19.25 4.21 -2.83
CA GLY A 174 19.67 5.32 -1.99
C GLY A 174 18.53 6.20 -1.46
N TYR A 175 17.27 5.89 -1.76
CA TYR A 175 16.13 6.57 -1.13
C TYR A 175 16.03 6.18 0.34
N PRO A 176 15.59 7.09 1.24
CA PRO A 176 15.43 6.80 2.65
C PRO A 176 14.52 5.60 2.90
N ASP A 177 14.96 4.66 3.72
CA ASP A 177 14.17 3.47 4.00
C ASP A 177 12.95 3.78 4.89
N SER A 178 13.07 4.75 5.80
CA SER A 178 11.95 5.22 6.62
C SER A 178 10.89 5.93 5.78
N ALA A 179 11.31 6.76 4.82
CA ALA A 179 10.43 7.55 3.96
C ALA A 179 9.40 8.41 4.69
N ASP A 180 9.70 8.81 5.92
CA ASP A 180 8.79 9.59 6.75
C ASP A 180 8.54 10.97 6.15
N ARG A 181 7.24 11.30 6.01
CA ARG A 181 6.83 12.67 5.69
C ARG A 181 7.00 13.53 6.93
N PRO A 182 7.51 14.78 6.79
CA PRO A 182 7.41 15.73 7.88
C PRO A 182 5.95 15.86 8.31
N ASN A 183 5.69 15.89 9.63
CA ASN A 183 4.37 16.28 10.10
C ASN A 183 4.08 17.71 9.62
N PRO A 184 2.86 17.98 9.05
CA PRO A 184 2.47 19.32 8.68
C PRO A 184 2.36 20.23 9.90
#